data_824c67def0ce3954fe8489c958601fd0
#
_entry.id   824c67def0ce3954fe8489c958601fd0
#
_cell.length_a   1.000
_cell.length_b   1.000
_cell.length_c   1.000
_cell.angle_alpha   90.00
_cell.angle_beta   90.00
_cell.angle_gamma   90.00
#
_symmetry.space_group_name_H-M   'P 1'
#
loop_
_entity.id
_entity.type
_entity.pdbx_description
1 polymer ?
#
loop_
_entity_poly.entity_id
_entity_poly.type
_entity_poly.pdbx_seq_one_letter_code
_entity_poly.pdbx_strand_id
1 'polypeptide(L)'
;NRKETAKPLKEQFIQMEEFLQEIGCAVFMSDDYEADDYAASLVEKFEGPDLQTYVLTKDHDYFQVVSEYTRMWRVVNKDKLEQLKKDYGFFGSDVYESLPANVFEYTPEIVYAEEGVYPQQIPVLLAITGDPGDGIPGCKGVSSAAAPLVDEYKSLDEIYAAIDDCEGVAKKEKELNGFWKEYLGIGRSPLKALKTN
;
A
#
# COMPACT_ATOMS: atom_id res chain seq x y z
N ASN A 1 1.69 -6.64 -21.24
CA ASN A 1 1.01 -6.18 -22.48
C ASN A 1 -0.16 -5.28 -22.10
N ARG A 2 0.10 -4.03 -21.69
CA ARG A 2 -0.95 -3.01 -21.53
C ARG A 2 -1.55 -2.74 -22.91
N LYS A 3 -2.89 -2.82 -23.04
CA LYS A 3 -3.56 -2.44 -24.29
C LYS A 3 -3.35 -0.95 -24.53
N GLU A 4 -3.06 -0.58 -25.78
CA GLU A 4 -2.94 0.83 -26.13
C GLU A 4 -4.25 1.59 -25.83
N THR A 5 -4.12 2.75 -25.19
CA THR A 5 -5.27 3.60 -24.85
C THR A 5 -5.96 4.06 -26.14
N ALA A 6 -7.29 3.92 -26.20
CA ALA A 6 -8.08 4.32 -27.36
C ALA A 6 -7.91 5.83 -27.67
N LYS A 7 -7.80 6.16 -28.96
CA LYS A 7 -7.59 7.54 -29.42
C LYS A 7 -8.56 8.56 -28.82
N PRO A 8 -9.89 8.32 -28.75
CA PRO A 8 -10.82 9.26 -28.11
C PRO A 8 -10.54 9.52 -26.63
N LEU A 9 -10.01 8.51 -25.93
CA LEU A 9 -9.65 8.67 -24.51
C LEU A 9 -8.37 9.50 -24.35
N LYS A 10 -7.38 9.33 -25.24
CA LYS A 10 -6.18 10.18 -25.26
C LYS A 10 -6.54 11.65 -25.49
N GLU A 11 -7.48 11.93 -26.38
CA GLU A 11 -7.98 13.30 -26.63
C GLU A 11 -8.67 13.90 -25.42
N GLN A 12 -9.44 13.10 -24.65
CA GLN A 12 -10.07 13.55 -23.40
C GLN A 12 -9.05 13.86 -22.29
N PHE A 13 -7.95 13.12 -22.22
CA PHE A 13 -6.87 13.43 -21.26
C PHE A 13 -6.23 14.79 -21.55
N ILE A 14 -5.95 15.10 -22.83
CA ILE A 14 -5.39 16.40 -23.21
C ILE A 14 -6.36 17.53 -22.85
N GLN A 15 -7.65 17.38 -23.17
CA GLN A 15 -8.67 18.38 -22.82
C GLN A 15 -8.83 18.57 -21.29
N MET A 16 -8.72 17.48 -20.54
CA MET A 16 -8.76 17.55 -19.07
C MET A 16 -7.55 18.28 -18.50
N GLU A 17 -6.37 18.02 -19.05
CA GLU A 17 -5.15 18.72 -18.66
C GLU A 17 -5.27 20.24 -18.88
N GLU A 18 -5.67 20.65 -20.11
CA GLU A 18 -5.90 22.05 -20.44
C GLU A 18 -6.92 22.69 -19.49
N PHE A 19 -8.04 22.02 -19.25
CA PHE A 19 -9.07 22.50 -18.32
C PHE A 19 -8.54 22.67 -16.90
N LEU A 20 -7.78 21.71 -16.37
CA LEU A 20 -7.22 21.78 -15.03
C LEU A 20 -6.24 22.97 -14.91
N GLN A 21 -5.41 23.22 -15.92
CA GLN A 21 -4.52 24.36 -15.98
C GLN A 21 -5.29 25.70 -16.01
N GLU A 22 -6.36 25.78 -16.83
CA GLU A 22 -7.21 26.97 -16.92
C GLU A 22 -7.88 27.34 -15.59
N ILE A 23 -8.28 26.38 -14.78
CA ILE A 23 -8.85 26.63 -13.45
C ILE A 23 -7.80 26.82 -12.37
N GLY A 24 -6.50 26.84 -12.72
CA GLY A 24 -5.40 27.14 -11.81
C GLY A 24 -4.84 25.94 -11.05
N CYS A 25 -5.17 24.71 -11.45
CA CYS A 25 -4.53 23.52 -10.90
C CYS A 25 -3.09 23.38 -11.43
N ALA A 26 -2.16 23.00 -10.56
CA ALA A 26 -0.83 22.59 -10.98
C ALA A 26 -0.92 21.21 -11.65
N VAL A 27 -0.44 21.09 -12.87
CA VAL A 27 -0.39 19.83 -13.62
C VAL A 27 1.07 19.46 -13.85
N PHE A 28 1.45 18.25 -13.43
CA PHE A 28 2.81 17.72 -13.56
C PHE A 28 2.81 16.55 -14.53
N MET A 29 3.71 16.59 -15.50
CA MET A 29 3.92 15.51 -16.46
C MET A 29 5.42 15.36 -16.71
N SER A 30 5.87 14.13 -16.92
CA SER A 30 7.26 13.82 -17.27
C SER A 30 7.32 12.51 -18.05
N ASP A 31 8.36 12.37 -18.87
CA ASP A 31 8.71 11.10 -19.49
C ASP A 31 9.65 10.26 -18.60
N ASP A 32 10.23 10.86 -17.55
CA ASP A 32 11.25 10.25 -16.69
C ASP A 32 10.70 9.75 -15.32
N TYR A 33 9.53 10.25 -14.90
CA TYR A 33 8.91 9.95 -13.61
C TYR A 33 7.45 9.57 -13.76
N GLU A 34 6.97 8.67 -12.90
CA GLU A 34 5.56 8.27 -12.85
C GLU A 34 4.75 9.22 -11.94
N ALA A 35 3.41 9.11 -11.98
CA ALA A 35 2.52 9.99 -11.24
C ALA A 35 2.65 9.81 -9.72
N ASP A 36 2.95 8.63 -9.27
CA ASP A 36 3.17 8.28 -7.86
C ASP A 36 4.47 8.87 -7.31
N ASP A 37 5.54 8.96 -8.11
CA ASP A 37 6.78 9.67 -7.75
C ASP A 37 6.50 11.14 -7.42
N TYR A 38 5.69 11.80 -8.27
CA TYR A 38 5.27 13.19 -8.03
C TYR A 38 4.40 13.30 -6.78
N ALA A 39 3.43 12.42 -6.63
CA ALA A 39 2.51 12.46 -5.48
C ALA A 39 3.27 12.23 -4.17
N ALA A 40 4.14 11.23 -4.11
CA ALA A 40 4.96 10.94 -2.93
C ALA A 40 5.88 12.14 -2.59
N SER A 41 6.55 12.72 -3.60
CA SER A 41 7.41 13.89 -3.42
C SER A 41 6.64 15.12 -2.94
N LEU A 42 5.41 15.34 -3.42
CA LEU A 42 4.55 16.43 -2.99
C LEU A 42 4.05 16.21 -1.55
N VAL A 43 3.67 15.00 -1.21
CA VAL A 43 3.28 14.63 0.16
C VAL A 43 4.46 14.88 1.10
N GLU A 44 5.63 14.32 0.84
CA GLU A 44 6.82 14.51 1.67
C GLU A 44 7.17 15.99 1.88
N LYS A 45 7.00 16.79 0.83
CA LYS A 45 7.33 18.22 0.87
C LYS A 45 6.34 19.08 1.65
N PHE A 46 5.06 18.73 1.61
CA PHE A 46 3.98 19.61 2.09
C PHE A 46 3.23 19.04 3.30
N GLU A 47 3.36 17.74 3.60
CA GLU A 47 2.65 17.18 4.73
C GLU A 47 3.14 17.76 6.06
N GLY A 48 2.19 17.96 6.98
CA GLY A 48 2.52 18.46 8.31
C GLY A 48 1.27 18.87 9.10
N PRO A 49 1.44 19.27 10.36
CA PRO A 49 0.32 19.54 11.26
C PRO A 49 -0.59 20.68 10.80
N ASP A 50 -0.07 21.58 9.97
CA ASP A 50 -0.81 22.74 9.47
C ASP A 50 -1.48 22.49 8.11
N LEU A 51 -1.23 21.33 7.47
CA LEU A 51 -1.75 21.02 6.14
C LEU A 51 -2.20 19.55 6.01
N GLN A 52 -3.50 19.34 5.99
CA GLN A 52 -4.08 18.06 5.66
C GLN A 52 -4.02 17.81 4.15
N THR A 53 -3.37 16.74 3.73
CA THR A 53 -3.24 16.34 2.33
C THR A 53 -4.22 15.22 1.99
N TYR A 54 -4.80 15.27 0.79
CA TYR A 54 -5.69 14.23 0.26
C TYR A 54 -5.21 13.75 -1.09
N VAL A 55 -4.95 12.45 -1.21
CA VAL A 55 -4.54 11.80 -2.46
C VAL A 55 -5.74 11.07 -3.05
N LEU A 56 -6.24 11.53 -4.19
CA LEU A 56 -7.40 10.93 -4.85
C LEU A 56 -6.94 9.90 -5.89
N THR A 57 -7.02 8.63 -5.53
CA THR A 57 -6.56 7.53 -6.38
C THR A 57 -7.33 6.23 -6.12
N LYS A 58 -7.14 5.23 -6.99
CA LYS A 58 -7.61 3.83 -6.78
C LYS A 58 -6.45 2.86 -6.61
N ASP A 59 -5.24 3.37 -6.75
CA ASP A 59 -4.02 2.60 -6.71
C ASP A 59 -3.58 2.36 -5.28
N HIS A 60 -3.37 1.11 -4.91
CA HIS A 60 -2.98 0.71 -3.56
C HIS A 60 -1.51 1.05 -3.24
N ASP A 61 -0.68 1.31 -4.26
CA ASP A 61 0.70 1.74 -4.03
C ASP A 61 0.78 3.06 -3.27
N TYR A 62 -0.28 3.90 -3.38
CA TYR A 62 -0.40 5.13 -2.60
C TYR A 62 -0.73 4.91 -1.12
N PHE A 63 -0.97 3.68 -0.67
CA PHE A 63 -1.08 3.41 0.77
C PHE A 63 0.19 3.79 1.53
N GLN A 64 1.35 3.70 0.88
CA GLN A 64 2.64 4.06 1.49
C GLN A 64 2.75 5.54 1.90
N VAL A 65 1.97 6.44 1.30
CA VAL A 65 1.98 7.88 1.63
C VAL A 65 0.89 8.30 2.64
N VAL A 66 0.05 7.35 3.07
CA VAL A 66 -1.00 7.64 4.07
C VAL A 66 -0.35 7.86 5.44
N SER A 67 -0.73 8.94 6.12
CA SER A 67 -0.22 9.33 7.44
C SER A 67 -1.30 9.99 8.29
N GLU A 68 -0.95 10.53 9.45
CA GLU A 68 -1.88 11.35 10.23
C GLU A 68 -2.25 12.67 9.53
N TYR A 69 -1.40 13.16 8.60
CA TYR A 69 -1.63 14.39 7.83
C TYR A 69 -2.00 14.14 6.37
N THR A 70 -1.88 12.91 5.89
CA THR A 70 -2.20 12.52 4.51
C THR A 70 -3.22 11.41 4.49
N ARG A 71 -4.33 11.63 3.78
CA ARG A 71 -5.40 10.63 3.58
C ARG A 71 -5.47 10.22 2.12
N MET A 72 -5.77 8.97 1.87
CA MET A 72 -6.10 8.51 0.52
C MET A 72 -7.62 8.45 0.36
N TRP A 73 -8.13 9.11 -0.66
CA TRP A 73 -9.52 9.10 -1.06
C TRP A 73 -9.72 8.21 -2.27
N ARG A 74 -10.65 7.27 -2.15
CA ARG A 74 -11.02 6.37 -3.24
C ARG A 74 -12.47 6.57 -3.63
N VAL A 75 -12.69 6.98 -4.89
CA VAL A 75 -14.05 7.05 -5.45
C VAL A 75 -14.50 5.64 -5.82
N VAL A 76 -15.62 5.21 -5.24
CA VAL A 76 -16.20 3.88 -5.44
C VAL A 76 -17.69 3.98 -5.76
N ASN A 77 -18.29 2.91 -6.28
CA ASN A 77 -19.74 2.86 -6.41
C ASN A 77 -20.41 2.66 -5.03
N LYS A 78 -21.71 2.88 -4.98
CA LYS A 78 -22.49 2.83 -3.74
C LYS A 78 -22.36 1.48 -3.02
N ASP A 79 -22.47 0.38 -3.75
CA ASP A 79 -22.44 -0.97 -3.16
C ASP A 79 -21.07 -1.27 -2.54
N LYS A 80 -19.99 -0.87 -3.23
CA LYS A 80 -18.63 -1.01 -2.71
C LYS A 80 -18.40 -0.10 -1.51
N LEU A 81 -18.94 1.12 -1.51
CA LEU A 81 -18.85 2.04 -0.37
C LEU A 81 -19.51 1.44 0.87
N GLU A 82 -20.72 0.91 0.75
CA GLU A 82 -21.43 0.25 1.86
C GLU A 82 -20.65 -0.98 2.37
N GLN A 83 -20.03 -1.73 1.46
CA GLN A 83 -19.19 -2.86 1.84
C GLN A 83 -17.96 -2.40 2.64
N LEU A 84 -17.21 -1.39 2.14
CA LEU A 84 -16.04 -0.84 2.82
C LEU A 84 -16.40 -0.23 4.18
N LYS A 85 -17.52 0.49 4.27
CA LYS A 85 -18.02 1.00 5.54
C LYS A 85 -18.37 -0.12 6.53
N LYS A 86 -18.89 -1.23 6.05
CA LYS A 86 -19.18 -2.39 6.88
C LYS A 86 -17.90 -3.07 7.37
N ASP A 87 -16.92 -3.21 6.49
CA ASP A 87 -15.66 -3.90 6.79
C ASP A 87 -14.75 -3.06 7.70
N TYR A 88 -14.69 -1.74 7.48
CA TYR A 88 -13.76 -0.82 8.14
C TYR A 88 -14.40 0.36 8.88
N GLY A 89 -15.73 0.51 8.84
CA GLY A 89 -16.48 1.64 9.40
C GLY A 89 -16.33 1.82 10.92
N PHE A 90 -15.80 0.82 11.60
CA PHE A 90 -15.44 0.92 13.00
C PHE A 90 -14.35 1.97 13.28
N PHE A 91 -13.51 2.26 12.29
CA PHE A 91 -12.37 3.17 12.40
C PHE A 91 -12.70 4.64 12.09
N GLY A 92 -13.95 4.99 11.76
CA GLY A 92 -14.23 6.35 11.33
C GLY A 92 -15.70 6.69 11.09
N SER A 93 -16.62 6.22 11.95
CA SER A 93 -18.07 6.44 11.76
C SER A 93 -18.48 7.91 11.65
N ASP A 94 -17.80 8.81 12.37
CA ASP A 94 -18.13 10.25 12.40
C ASP A 94 -17.57 11.01 11.18
N VAL A 95 -16.56 10.46 10.52
CA VAL A 95 -15.91 11.07 9.36
C VAL A 95 -16.73 10.88 8.09
N TYR A 96 -17.41 9.73 7.94
CA TYR A 96 -18.14 9.40 6.71
C TYR A 96 -19.32 10.32 6.39
N GLU A 97 -19.90 10.98 7.37
CA GLU A 97 -21.00 11.93 7.15
C GLU A 97 -20.52 13.24 6.49
N SER A 98 -19.25 13.58 6.64
CA SER A 98 -18.64 14.80 6.09
C SER A 98 -17.92 14.59 4.76
N LEU A 99 -17.71 13.34 4.32
CA LEU A 99 -17.01 13.04 3.08
C LEU A 99 -17.87 13.33 1.83
N PRO A 100 -17.26 13.66 0.69
CA PRO A 100 -17.97 13.74 -0.57
C PRO A 100 -18.68 12.42 -0.92
N ALA A 101 -19.76 12.51 -1.67
CA ALA A 101 -20.52 11.32 -2.09
C ALA A 101 -19.63 10.32 -2.83
N ASN A 102 -19.80 9.04 -2.51
CA ASN A 102 -19.06 7.93 -3.10
C ASN A 102 -17.53 7.92 -2.83
N VAL A 103 -17.06 8.68 -1.86
CA VAL A 103 -15.66 8.65 -1.41
C VAL A 103 -15.53 7.77 -0.18
N PHE A 104 -14.53 6.89 -0.20
CA PHE A 104 -14.03 6.17 0.96
C PHE A 104 -12.65 6.72 1.31
N GLU A 105 -12.42 7.02 2.59
CA GLU A 105 -11.16 7.55 3.09
C GLU A 105 -10.34 6.45 3.76
N TYR A 106 -9.08 6.34 3.38
CA TYR A 106 -8.11 5.48 4.02
C TYR A 106 -7.27 6.28 5.01
N THR A 107 -7.26 5.80 6.25
CA THR A 107 -6.38 6.22 7.34
C THR A 107 -5.29 5.18 7.56
N PRO A 108 -4.22 5.46 8.33
CA PRO A 108 -3.20 4.45 8.65
C PRO A 108 -3.78 3.17 9.25
N GLU A 109 -4.82 3.28 10.08
CA GLU A 109 -5.48 2.15 10.74
C GLU A 109 -6.26 1.30 9.74
N ILE A 110 -6.91 1.93 8.75
CA ILE A 110 -7.64 1.21 7.69
C ILE A 110 -6.64 0.52 6.75
N VAL A 111 -5.52 1.15 6.41
CA VAL A 111 -4.45 0.51 5.65
C VAL A 111 -3.92 -0.71 6.41
N TYR A 112 -3.66 -0.58 7.71
CA TYR A 112 -3.26 -1.71 8.53
C TYR A 112 -4.31 -2.83 8.57
N ALA A 113 -5.59 -2.49 8.66
CA ALA A 113 -6.68 -3.48 8.67
C ALA A 113 -6.82 -4.22 7.32
N GLU A 114 -6.51 -3.55 6.19
CA GLU A 114 -6.58 -4.14 4.84
C GLU A 114 -5.32 -4.94 4.49
N GLU A 115 -4.13 -4.40 4.76
CA GLU A 115 -2.84 -4.96 4.31
C GLU A 115 -2.09 -5.74 5.41
N GLY A 116 -2.47 -5.57 6.67
CA GLY A 116 -1.79 -6.18 7.82
C GLY A 116 -0.47 -5.51 8.20
N VAL A 117 -0.16 -4.35 7.60
CA VAL A 117 1.03 -3.54 7.87
C VAL A 117 0.66 -2.06 7.83
N TYR A 118 1.42 -1.21 8.52
CA TYR A 118 1.24 0.24 8.45
C TYR A 118 1.77 0.83 7.14
N PRO A 119 1.30 2.02 6.71
CA PRO A 119 1.68 2.67 5.46
C PRO A 119 3.19 2.67 5.16
N GLN A 120 4.00 3.04 6.13
CA GLN A 120 5.46 3.08 5.99
C GLN A 120 6.12 1.71 5.77
N GLN A 121 5.40 0.63 6.00
CA GLN A 121 5.86 -0.75 5.79
C GLN A 121 5.41 -1.33 4.44
N ILE A 122 4.55 -0.65 3.69
CA ILE A 122 4.07 -1.10 2.37
C ILE A 122 5.23 -1.37 1.40
N PRO A 123 6.27 -0.52 1.27
CA PRO A 123 7.40 -0.82 0.39
C PRO A 123 8.13 -2.12 0.78
N VAL A 124 8.26 -2.41 2.09
CA VAL A 124 8.86 -3.65 2.58
C VAL A 124 7.97 -4.86 2.25
N LEU A 125 6.66 -4.70 2.38
CA LEU A 125 5.69 -5.74 2.01
C LEU A 125 5.78 -6.05 0.51
N LEU A 126 5.76 -5.02 -0.34
CA LEU A 126 5.88 -5.16 -1.80
C LEU A 126 7.21 -5.77 -2.23
N ALA A 127 8.32 -5.43 -1.57
CA ALA A 127 9.61 -6.06 -1.83
C ALA A 127 9.59 -7.58 -1.60
N ILE A 128 8.75 -8.08 -0.68
CA ILE A 128 8.61 -9.51 -0.39
C ILE A 128 7.54 -10.17 -1.26
N THR A 129 6.38 -9.52 -1.42
CA THR A 129 5.25 -10.09 -2.18
C THR A 129 5.44 -9.96 -3.68
N GLY A 130 6.25 -9.00 -4.14
CA GLY A 130 6.37 -8.61 -5.53
C GLY A 130 5.16 -7.79 -6.00
N ASP A 131 5.23 -7.33 -7.23
CA ASP A 131 4.14 -6.69 -7.95
C ASP A 131 3.92 -7.37 -9.31
N PRO A 132 2.90 -8.23 -9.44
CA PRO A 132 2.56 -8.87 -10.70
C PRO A 132 2.11 -7.88 -11.79
N GLY A 133 1.59 -6.70 -11.42
CA GLY A 133 1.17 -5.64 -12.35
C GLY A 133 2.34 -5.11 -13.15
N ASP A 134 3.46 -4.91 -12.49
CA ASP A 134 4.72 -4.42 -13.07
C ASP A 134 5.70 -5.56 -13.41
N GLY A 135 5.30 -6.80 -13.21
CA GLY A 135 6.11 -7.97 -13.55
C GLY A 135 7.23 -8.24 -12.55
N ILE A 136 7.15 -7.69 -11.36
CA ILE A 136 8.13 -7.90 -10.28
C ILE A 136 7.75 -9.19 -9.53
N PRO A 137 8.60 -10.24 -9.56
CA PRO A 137 8.31 -11.48 -8.86
C PRO A 137 8.49 -11.33 -7.36
N GLY A 138 7.56 -11.86 -6.57
CA GLY A 138 7.72 -11.97 -5.12
C GLY A 138 8.51 -13.21 -4.69
N CYS A 139 8.82 -13.27 -3.40
CA CYS A 139 9.48 -14.41 -2.78
C CYS A 139 8.56 -15.63 -2.73
N LYS A 140 8.97 -16.73 -3.36
CA LYS A 140 8.14 -17.95 -3.44
C LYS A 140 7.86 -18.56 -2.07
N GLY A 141 6.58 -18.78 -1.80
CA GLY A 141 6.10 -19.46 -0.59
C GLY A 141 6.09 -18.61 0.67
N VAL A 142 6.20 -17.28 0.53
CA VAL A 142 6.19 -16.32 1.65
C VAL A 142 4.95 -15.40 1.62
N SER A 143 4.25 -15.27 0.48
CA SER A 143 3.18 -14.28 0.28
C SER A 143 2.14 -14.22 1.43
N SER A 144 1.65 -15.36 1.90
CA SER A 144 0.68 -15.40 3.01
C SER A 144 1.27 -15.06 4.38
N ALA A 145 2.60 -15.05 4.52
CA ALA A 145 3.31 -14.74 5.75
C ALA A 145 4.04 -13.39 5.66
N ALA A 146 3.98 -12.71 4.53
CA ALA A 146 4.72 -11.48 4.31
C ALA A 146 4.29 -10.36 5.28
N ALA A 147 2.98 -10.09 5.38
CA ALA A 147 2.49 -9.04 6.27
C ALA A 147 2.84 -9.28 7.75
N PRO A 148 2.58 -10.46 8.35
CA PRO A 148 3.05 -10.75 9.71
C PRO A 148 4.57 -10.64 9.89
N LEU A 149 5.35 -11.05 8.88
CA LEU A 149 6.80 -10.94 8.91
C LEU A 149 7.26 -9.48 8.95
N VAL A 150 6.68 -8.66 8.08
CA VAL A 150 6.97 -7.22 8.01
C VAL A 150 6.48 -6.50 9.25
N ASP A 151 5.33 -6.87 9.81
CA ASP A 151 4.84 -6.29 11.05
C ASP A 151 5.72 -6.64 12.26
N GLU A 152 6.36 -7.82 12.27
CA GLU A 152 7.30 -8.22 13.32
C GLU A 152 8.65 -7.46 13.22
N TYR A 153 9.28 -7.46 12.02
CA TYR A 153 10.64 -6.96 11.84
C TYR A 153 10.75 -5.50 11.35
N LYS A 154 9.63 -4.89 10.92
CA LYS A 154 9.48 -3.49 10.53
C LYS A 154 10.31 -3.03 9.31
N SER A 155 11.47 -3.64 9.02
CA SER A 155 12.36 -3.25 7.91
C SER A 155 13.01 -4.45 7.24
N LEU A 156 13.51 -4.26 5.99
CA LEU A 156 14.29 -5.28 5.29
C LEU A 156 15.60 -5.60 6.00
N ASP A 157 16.27 -4.61 6.59
CA ASP A 157 17.53 -4.82 7.31
C ASP A 157 17.35 -5.71 8.52
N GLU A 158 16.27 -5.55 9.28
CA GLU A 158 15.93 -6.42 10.40
C GLU A 158 15.59 -7.84 9.94
N ILE A 159 14.88 -7.98 8.82
CA ILE A 159 14.57 -9.27 8.20
C ILE A 159 15.86 -9.98 7.76
N TYR A 160 16.80 -9.26 7.09
CA TYR A 160 18.09 -9.82 6.69
C TYR A 160 18.94 -10.23 7.90
N ALA A 161 18.98 -9.38 8.92
CA ALA A 161 19.69 -9.72 10.17
C ALA A 161 19.13 -10.99 10.83
N ALA A 162 17.78 -11.12 10.86
CA ALA A 162 17.13 -12.32 11.38
C ALA A 162 17.41 -13.58 10.53
N ILE A 163 17.53 -13.44 9.20
CA ILE A 163 17.91 -14.53 8.29
C ILE A 163 19.35 -15.00 8.56
N ASP A 164 20.28 -14.07 8.73
CA ASP A 164 21.69 -14.39 9.00
C ASP A 164 21.86 -15.04 10.38
N ASP A 165 21.08 -14.61 11.37
CA ASP A 165 21.09 -15.17 12.73
C ASP A 165 20.44 -16.57 12.82
N CYS A 166 19.65 -16.98 11.80
CA CYS A 166 19.01 -18.29 11.73
C CYS A 166 19.97 -19.49 11.66
N GLU A 167 21.28 -19.29 11.42
CA GLU A 167 22.27 -20.38 11.51
C GLU A 167 22.58 -20.79 12.96
N GLY A 168 22.34 -19.87 13.94
CA GLY A 168 22.44 -20.16 15.39
C GLY A 168 21.15 -20.67 16.04
N VAL A 169 20.04 -20.72 15.30
CA VAL A 169 18.65 -20.78 15.84
C VAL A 169 17.95 -22.13 15.67
N ALA A 170 18.65 -23.24 15.49
CA ALA A 170 18.00 -24.57 15.47
C ALA A 170 17.07 -24.86 16.67
N LYS A 171 17.26 -24.17 17.80
CA LYS A 171 16.44 -24.29 19.02
C LYS A 171 15.22 -23.34 18.99
N LYS A 172 15.41 -22.10 18.53
CA LYS A 172 14.34 -21.09 18.36
C LYS A 172 13.42 -21.43 17.17
N GLU A 173 13.97 -22.11 16.15
CA GLU A 173 13.23 -22.56 14.97
C GLU A 173 12.09 -23.54 15.32
N LYS A 174 12.24 -24.32 16.38
CA LYS A 174 11.22 -25.27 16.82
C LYS A 174 10.02 -24.55 17.51
N GLU A 175 10.29 -23.48 18.19
CA GLU A 175 9.28 -22.61 18.83
C GLU A 175 8.58 -21.74 17.79
N LEU A 176 9.33 -21.12 16.87
CA LEU A 176 8.81 -20.32 15.75
C LEU A 176 8.01 -21.18 14.74
N ASN A 177 8.45 -22.39 14.43
CA ASN A 177 7.68 -23.32 13.58
C ASN A 177 6.35 -23.72 14.24
N GLY A 178 6.28 -23.81 15.55
CA GLY A 178 5.02 -23.96 16.30
C GLY A 178 4.09 -22.77 16.11
N PHE A 179 4.60 -21.57 16.29
CA PHE A 179 3.88 -20.31 16.11
C PHE A 179 3.38 -20.14 14.67
N TRP A 180 4.24 -20.30 13.66
CA TRP A 180 3.86 -20.16 12.25
C TRP A 180 2.81 -21.15 11.81
N LYS A 181 2.88 -22.40 12.32
CA LYS A 181 1.89 -23.43 12.03
C LYS A 181 0.56 -23.18 12.72
N GLU A 182 0.59 -22.70 13.96
CA GLU A 182 -0.60 -22.47 14.79
C GLU A 182 -1.36 -21.21 14.33
N TYR A 183 -0.66 -20.12 14.07
CA TYR A 183 -1.29 -18.82 13.78
C TYR A 183 -1.45 -18.51 12.30
N LEU A 184 -0.58 -19.02 11.44
CA LEU A 184 -0.59 -18.70 10.01
C LEU A 184 -0.87 -19.91 9.11
N GLY A 185 -1.00 -21.11 9.67
CA GLY A 185 -1.22 -22.35 8.90
C GLY A 185 -0.05 -22.74 7.98
N ILE A 186 1.14 -22.18 8.20
CA ILE A 186 2.33 -22.38 7.36
C ILE A 186 3.19 -23.49 7.95
N GLY A 187 3.50 -24.52 7.14
CA GLY A 187 4.26 -25.69 7.60
C GLY A 187 5.76 -25.47 7.80
N ARG A 188 6.28 -24.26 7.49
CA ARG A 188 7.71 -23.91 7.63
C ARG A 188 7.88 -22.43 7.97
N SER A 189 9.01 -22.09 8.59
CA SER A 189 9.36 -20.68 8.88
C SER A 189 9.45 -19.86 7.60
N PRO A 190 8.79 -18.67 7.53
CA PRO A 190 8.93 -17.74 6.42
C PRO A 190 10.37 -17.30 6.16
N LEU A 191 11.17 -17.12 7.22
CA LEU A 191 12.59 -16.77 7.13
C LEU A 191 13.39 -17.81 6.36
N LYS A 192 13.06 -19.11 6.51
CA LYS A 192 13.67 -20.18 5.73
C LYS A 192 13.33 -20.13 4.25
N ALA A 193 12.10 -19.72 3.92
CA ALA A 193 11.68 -19.56 2.53
C ALA A 193 12.40 -18.38 1.86
N LEU A 194 12.64 -17.26 2.57
CA LEU A 194 13.40 -16.11 2.06
C LEU A 194 14.88 -16.46 1.79
N LYS A 195 15.52 -17.26 2.65
CA LYS A 195 16.93 -17.68 2.47
C LYS A 195 17.16 -18.56 1.22
N THR A 196 16.12 -19.18 0.68
CA THR A 196 16.21 -20.10 -0.49
C THR A 196 15.81 -19.43 -1.81
N ASN A 197 15.38 -18.18 -1.80
CA ASN A 197 15.08 -17.34 -2.95
C ASN A 197 16.15 -16.27 -3.15
#